data_4471495ffc8da54d856a9066cb850d21
#
_entry.id   4471495ffc8da54d856a9066cb850d21
#
_cell.length_a   1.000
_cell.length_b   1.000
_cell.length_c   1.000
_cell.angle_alpha   90.00
_cell.angle_beta   90.00
_cell.angle_gamma   90.00
#
_symmetry.space_group_name_H-M   'P 1'
#
loop_
_entity.id
_entity.type
_entity.pdbx_description
1 polymer ?
#
loop_
_entity_poly.entity_id
_entity_poly.type
_entity_poly.pdbx_seq_one_letter_code
_entity_poly.pdbx_strand_id
1 'polypeptide(L)'
;WPFSVQGRIAQIQQYGQVQLAMPPGQRGWTNAALASYTNTQVSGTRIFSARAVVQRTRTAQFIDYAYSLQYYADRLDQNVAAPTTSHALVPQWSWTRRNVDDPLFPRKGNLLHVEAGFAIKGFATDQTFTRGYARGVQYVPLFKRDLFLVRAELGGVFTSGGSTGVPAS
;
A
#
# COMPACT_ATOMS: atom_id res chain seq x y z
N TRP A 1 13.15 -14.77 -13.44
CA TRP A 1 12.79 -14.03 -12.22
C TRP A 1 13.16 -12.58 -12.47
N PRO A 2 12.19 -11.69 -12.77
CA PRO A 2 12.50 -10.29 -12.90
C PRO A 2 12.92 -9.73 -11.53
N PHE A 3 14.12 -9.17 -11.53
CA PHE A 3 14.74 -8.53 -10.39
C PHE A 3 15.05 -7.09 -10.77
N SER A 4 14.69 -6.14 -9.92
CA SER A 4 15.03 -4.74 -10.11
C SER A 4 15.67 -4.14 -8.87
N VAL A 5 16.68 -3.31 -9.08
CA VAL A 5 17.32 -2.49 -8.04
C VAL A 5 17.23 -1.05 -8.48
N GLN A 6 16.80 -0.19 -7.59
CA GLN A 6 16.77 1.25 -7.79
C GLN A 6 17.45 1.93 -6.63
N GLY A 7 18.25 2.93 -6.92
CA GLY A 7 18.90 3.76 -5.91
C GLY A 7 18.91 5.22 -6.35
N ARG A 8 18.74 6.13 -5.39
CA ARG A 8 18.84 7.57 -5.58
C ARG A 8 19.61 8.17 -4.42
N ILE A 9 20.62 8.98 -4.74
CA ILE A 9 21.41 9.71 -3.75
C ILE A 9 21.29 11.20 -4.08
N ALA A 10 20.73 11.97 -3.14
CA ALA A 10 20.67 13.42 -3.18
C ALA A 10 21.11 13.98 -1.84
N GLN A 11 21.42 15.28 -1.76
CA GLN A 11 21.90 15.91 -0.53
C GLN A 11 20.90 15.81 0.64
N ILE A 12 19.59 15.80 0.32
CA ILE A 12 18.51 15.82 1.32
C ILE A 12 17.89 14.42 1.47
N GLN A 13 18.03 13.55 0.48
CA GLN A 13 17.36 12.24 0.48
C GLN A 13 18.23 11.16 -0.15
N GLN A 14 18.35 10.05 0.57
CA GLN A 14 18.92 8.81 0.05
C GLN A 14 17.81 7.76 0.00
N TYR A 15 17.71 7.04 -1.09
CA TYR A 15 16.69 6.03 -1.32
C TYR A 15 17.33 4.80 -1.96
N GLY A 16 16.94 3.63 -1.49
CA GLY A 16 17.29 2.35 -2.07
C GLY A 16 16.09 1.42 -2.08
N GLN A 17 15.89 0.70 -3.18
CA GLN A 17 14.83 -0.29 -3.32
C GLN A 17 15.32 -1.51 -4.08
N VAL A 18 14.90 -2.67 -3.60
CA VAL A 18 15.09 -3.96 -4.25
C VAL A 18 13.73 -4.60 -4.40
N GLN A 19 13.43 -5.09 -5.60
CA GLN A 19 12.19 -5.79 -5.89
C GLN A 19 12.48 -7.10 -6.61
N LEU A 20 11.83 -8.16 -6.15
CA LEU A 20 11.85 -9.48 -6.75
C LEU A 20 10.41 -9.88 -7.09
N ALA A 21 10.14 -10.20 -8.35
CA ALA A 21 8.87 -10.80 -8.75
C ALA A 21 9.11 -12.24 -9.20
N MET A 22 8.22 -13.12 -8.81
CA MET A 22 8.25 -14.52 -9.22
C MET A 22 7.30 -14.72 -10.41
N PRO A 23 7.64 -15.61 -11.36
CA PRO A 23 6.72 -15.92 -12.44
C PRO A 23 5.40 -16.48 -11.88
N PRO A 24 4.30 -16.33 -12.61
CA PRO A 24 3.02 -16.88 -12.19
C PRO A 24 3.12 -18.38 -11.91
N GLY A 25 2.70 -18.77 -10.73
CA GLY A 25 2.63 -20.17 -10.30
C GLY A 25 1.37 -20.85 -10.82
N GLN A 26 1.17 -22.10 -10.39
CA GLN A 26 -0.06 -22.84 -10.67
C GLN A 26 -1.29 -22.03 -10.19
N ARG A 27 -2.36 -22.04 -10.97
CA ARG A 27 -3.62 -21.31 -10.73
C ARG A 27 -3.52 -19.78 -10.82
N GLY A 28 -2.48 -19.23 -11.50
CA GLY A 28 -2.35 -17.81 -11.78
C GLY A 28 -1.98 -16.93 -10.58
N TRP A 29 -1.43 -17.51 -9.50
CA TRP A 29 -0.88 -16.74 -8.39
C TRP A 29 0.51 -16.24 -8.71
N THR A 30 0.76 -14.96 -8.44
CA THR A 30 2.07 -14.30 -8.54
C THR A 30 2.53 -13.87 -7.16
N ASN A 31 3.78 -14.14 -6.83
CA ASN A 31 4.40 -13.68 -5.59
C ASN A 31 5.43 -12.61 -5.91
N ALA A 32 5.55 -11.61 -5.03
CA ALA A 32 6.57 -10.58 -5.13
C ALA A 32 7.07 -10.23 -3.73
N ALA A 33 8.33 -9.80 -3.66
CA ALA A 33 8.94 -9.25 -2.46
C ALA A 33 9.59 -7.91 -2.80
N LEU A 34 9.50 -6.95 -1.89
CA LEU A 34 10.08 -5.63 -2.00
C LEU A 34 10.72 -5.26 -0.68
N ALA A 35 11.92 -4.69 -0.73
CA ALA A 35 12.55 -4.01 0.39
C ALA A 35 12.98 -2.62 -0.04
N SER A 36 12.70 -1.62 0.75
CA SER A 36 13.10 -0.24 0.50
C SER A 36 13.62 0.42 1.76
N TYR A 37 14.51 1.35 1.57
CA TYR A 37 15.11 2.18 2.61
C TYR A 37 15.13 3.62 2.15
N THR A 38 14.73 4.52 3.02
CA THR A 38 14.76 5.97 2.78
C THR A 38 15.41 6.65 3.97
N ASN A 39 16.34 7.54 3.71
CA ASN A 39 16.93 8.44 4.68
C ASN A 39 16.72 9.86 4.19
N THR A 40 15.98 10.66 4.94
CA THR A 40 15.65 12.04 4.59
C THR A 40 16.11 12.96 5.71
N GLN A 41 16.78 14.05 5.34
CA GLN A 41 17.24 15.08 6.29
C GLN A 41 16.63 16.43 5.92
N VAL A 42 15.81 16.98 6.80
CA VAL A 42 15.13 18.27 6.62
C VAL A 42 15.24 19.09 7.90
N SER A 43 15.80 20.29 7.79
CA SER A 43 15.80 21.30 8.87
C SER A 43 16.25 20.77 10.25
N GLY A 44 17.33 19.97 10.30
CA GLY A 44 17.87 19.43 11.55
C GLY A 44 17.15 18.16 12.05
N THR A 45 16.17 17.66 11.32
CA THR A 45 15.48 16.38 11.59
C THR A 45 15.92 15.36 10.57
N ARG A 46 16.28 14.15 11.03
CA ARG A 46 16.62 13.01 10.19
C ARG A 46 15.57 11.93 10.37
N ILE A 47 15.02 11.47 9.25
CA ILE A 47 14.01 10.42 9.19
C ILE A 47 14.58 9.23 8.43
N PHE A 48 14.67 8.10 9.12
CA PHE A 48 15.01 6.81 8.52
C PHE A 48 13.74 5.99 8.42
N SER A 49 13.43 5.51 7.22
CA SER A 49 12.30 4.63 6.98
C SER A 49 12.78 3.37 6.27
N ALA A 50 12.48 2.22 6.82
CA ALA A 50 12.68 0.93 6.18
C ALA A 50 11.34 0.24 6.00
N ARG A 51 11.12 -0.35 4.82
CA ARG A 51 9.91 -1.07 4.50
C ARG A 51 10.26 -2.40 3.83
N ALA A 52 9.65 -3.47 4.29
CA ALA A 52 9.71 -4.77 3.64
C ALA A 52 8.28 -5.24 3.35
N VAL A 53 8.04 -5.77 2.16
CA VAL A 53 6.73 -6.24 1.72
C VAL A 53 6.89 -7.58 1.05
N VAL A 54 6.07 -8.53 1.45
CA VAL A 54 5.85 -9.78 0.71
C VAL A 54 4.39 -9.79 0.31
N GLN A 55 4.13 -10.00 -0.98
CA GLN A 55 2.76 -10.00 -1.48
C GLN A 55 2.49 -11.19 -2.39
N ARG A 56 1.24 -11.61 -2.40
CA ARG A 56 0.69 -12.63 -3.27
C ARG A 56 -0.56 -12.10 -3.94
N THR A 57 -0.58 -12.11 -5.27
CA THR A 57 -1.68 -11.57 -6.07
C THR A 57 -2.24 -12.63 -7.01
N ARG A 58 -3.50 -12.50 -7.33
CA ARG A 58 -4.17 -13.32 -8.33
C ARG A 58 -5.18 -12.47 -9.07
N THR A 59 -5.12 -12.50 -10.39
CA THR A 59 -6.14 -11.93 -11.26
C THR A 59 -6.99 -13.06 -11.85
N ALA A 60 -8.29 -13.01 -11.63
CA ALA A 60 -9.26 -13.96 -12.16
C ALA A 60 -10.37 -13.18 -12.84
N GLN A 61 -10.45 -13.26 -14.16
CA GLN A 61 -11.43 -12.66 -15.08
C GLN A 61 -11.90 -11.24 -14.72
N PHE A 62 -12.68 -11.07 -13.64
CA PHE A 62 -13.23 -9.79 -13.19
C PHE A 62 -12.78 -9.40 -11.78
N ILE A 63 -11.98 -10.23 -11.12
CA ILE A 63 -11.63 -10.08 -9.71
C ILE A 63 -10.13 -10.20 -9.53
N ASP A 64 -9.55 -9.21 -8.87
CA ASP A 64 -8.17 -9.23 -8.40
C ASP A 64 -8.15 -9.42 -6.88
N TYR A 65 -7.34 -10.34 -6.42
CA TYR A 65 -7.05 -10.55 -5.01
C TYR A 65 -5.59 -10.22 -4.73
N ALA A 66 -5.33 -9.53 -3.63
CA ALA A 66 -3.98 -9.38 -3.12
C ALA A 66 -3.94 -9.61 -1.60
N TYR A 67 -2.93 -10.33 -1.18
CA TYR A 67 -2.57 -10.52 0.22
C TYR A 67 -1.15 -10.02 0.38
N SER A 68 -0.90 -9.18 1.36
CA SER A 68 0.46 -8.73 1.65
C SER A 68 0.74 -8.73 3.15
N LEU A 69 2.00 -8.95 3.48
CA LEU A 69 2.54 -8.72 4.80
C LEU A 69 3.59 -7.62 4.66
N GLN A 70 3.38 -6.53 5.38
CA GLN A 70 4.18 -5.32 5.28
C GLN A 70 4.81 -5.04 6.64
N TYR A 71 6.12 -4.88 6.67
CA TYR A 71 6.85 -4.43 7.83
C TYR A 71 7.35 -3.00 7.60
N TYR A 72 7.11 -2.15 8.55
CA TYR A 72 7.57 -0.77 8.61
C TYR A 72 8.45 -0.57 9.81
N ALA A 73 9.54 0.16 9.64
CA ALA A 73 10.41 0.61 10.74
C ALA A 73 10.80 2.06 10.44
N ASP A 74 10.33 2.98 11.26
CA ASP A 74 10.62 4.40 11.15
C ASP A 74 11.41 4.84 12.37
N ARG A 75 12.45 5.63 12.15
CA ARG A 75 13.24 6.28 13.19
C ARG A 75 13.33 7.77 12.90
N LEU A 76 12.90 8.55 13.85
CA LEU A 76 12.95 9.99 13.85
C LEU A 76 14.04 10.46 14.82
N ASP A 77 15.10 11.03 14.28
CA ASP A 77 16.16 11.68 15.06
C ASP A 77 15.99 13.20 14.97
N GLN A 78 15.79 13.84 16.10
CA GLN A 78 15.68 15.30 16.23
C GLN A 78 16.83 15.84 17.08
N ASN A 79 17.41 16.99 16.71
CA ASN A 79 18.57 17.56 17.44
C ASN A 79 18.28 17.94 18.90
N VAL A 80 17.00 18.06 19.27
CA VAL A 80 16.56 18.59 20.58
C VAL A 80 15.80 17.55 21.41
N ALA A 81 15.42 16.40 20.84
CA ALA A 81 14.64 15.38 21.50
C ALA A 81 15.27 13.99 21.34
N ALA A 82 14.96 13.08 22.27
CA ALA A 82 15.40 11.68 22.17
C ALA A 82 14.85 11.04 20.88
N PRO A 83 15.64 10.18 20.20
CA PRO A 83 15.20 9.48 19.00
C PRO A 83 13.93 8.67 19.27
N THR A 84 12.94 8.81 18.39
CA THR A 84 11.72 8.01 18.45
C THR A 84 11.77 6.95 17.37
N THR A 85 11.52 5.70 17.74
CA THR A 85 11.45 4.58 16.83
C THR A 85 10.04 4.00 16.84
N SER A 86 9.50 3.69 15.67
CA SER A 86 8.21 3.01 15.53
C SER A 86 8.31 1.82 14.59
N HIS A 87 7.64 0.74 14.94
CA HIS A 87 7.60 -0.49 14.16
C HIS A 87 6.15 -0.93 13.95
N ALA A 88 5.86 -1.46 12.78
CA ALA A 88 4.57 -2.06 12.51
C ALA A 88 4.68 -3.22 11.52
N LEU A 89 4.09 -4.35 11.88
CA LEU A 89 3.84 -5.48 11.00
C LEU A 89 2.36 -5.51 10.64
N VAL A 90 2.05 -5.31 9.37
CA VAL A 90 0.69 -5.10 8.87
C VAL A 90 0.34 -6.16 7.83
N PRO A 91 -0.37 -7.21 8.19
CA PRO A 91 -1.09 -8.01 7.21
C PRO A 91 -2.19 -7.18 6.57
N GLN A 92 -2.28 -7.26 5.25
CA GLN A 92 -3.22 -6.51 4.44
C GLN A 92 -3.84 -7.41 3.39
N TRP A 93 -5.12 -7.21 3.17
CA TRP A 93 -5.89 -7.83 2.12
C TRP A 93 -6.49 -6.75 1.23
N SER A 94 -6.50 -6.98 -0.08
CA SER A 94 -7.26 -6.17 -1.02
C SER A 94 -8.02 -7.04 -2.01
N TRP A 95 -9.15 -6.52 -2.43
CA TRP A 95 -10.04 -7.15 -3.38
C TRP A 95 -10.55 -6.08 -4.35
N THR A 96 -10.45 -6.38 -5.64
CA THR A 96 -10.94 -5.47 -6.68
C THR A 96 -11.81 -6.25 -7.64
N ARG A 97 -13.04 -5.80 -7.82
CA ARG A 97 -13.94 -6.29 -8.85
C ARG A 97 -14.00 -5.27 -9.99
N ARG A 98 -13.71 -5.71 -11.19
CA ARG A 98 -13.84 -4.92 -12.42
C ARG A 98 -14.89 -5.59 -13.31
N ASN A 99 -16.05 -5.00 -13.38
CA ASN A 99 -17.12 -5.43 -14.26
C ASN A 99 -17.45 -4.27 -15.23
N VAL A 100 -16.56 -4.07 -16.18
CA VAL A 100 -16.63 -3.01 -17.19
C VAL A 100 -16.61 -3.61 -18.58
N ASP A 101 -17.20 -2.93 -19.54
CA ASP A 101 -17.26 -3.33 -20.95
C ASP A 101 -15.88 -3.32 -21.62
N ASP A 102 -15.07 -2.31 -21.35
CA ASP A 102 -13.69 -2.19 -21.86
C ASP A 102 -12.74 -1.77 -20.72
N PRO A 103 -11.70 -2.55 -20.42
CA PRO A 103 -10.72 -2.19 -19.38
C PRO A 103 -9.91 -0.93 -19.66
N LEU A 104 -9.69 -0.56 -20.93
CA LEU A 104 -8.91 0.61 -21.33
C LEU A 104 -9.77 1.87 -21.44
N PHE A 105 -10.98 1.73 -21.97
CA PHE A 105 -11.92 2.84 -22.17
C PHE A 105 -13.32 2.49 -21.68
N PRO A 106 -13.50 2.33 -20.35
CA PRO A 106 -14.78 1.89 -19.81
C PRO A 106 -15.89 2.91 -20.06
N ARG A 107 -16.98 2.47 -20.67
CA ARG A 107 -18.18 3.25 -20.88
C ARG A 107 -19.37 2.78 -20.07
N LYS A 108 -19.37 1.49 -19.69
CA LYS A 108 -20.46 0.89 -18.92
C LYS A 108 -19.88 -0.08 -17.89
N GLY A 109 -20.51 -0.12 -16.73
CA GLY A 109 -20.16 -1.09 -15.69
C GLY A 109 -19.69 -0.45 -14.42
N ASN A 110 -19.02 -1.23 -13.58
CA ASN A 110 -18.54 -0.77 -12.27
C ASN A 110 -17.17 -1.34 -11.93
N LEU A 111 -16.46 -0.57 -11.08
CA LEU A 111 -15.26 -0.99 -10.40
C LEU A 111 -15.50 -0.81 -8.91
N LEU A 112 -15.23 -1.86 -8.14
CA LEU A 112 -15.25 -1.81 -6.69
C LEU A 112 -13.91 -2.31 -6.17
N HIS A 113 -13.26 -1.51 -5.34
CA HIS A 113 -12.02 -1.84 -4.65
C HIS A 113 -12.22 -1.74 -3.16
N VAL A 114 -11.79 -2.76 -2.43
CA VAL A 114 -11.83 -2.82 -0.96
C VAL A 114 -10.46 -3.24 -0.47
N GLU A 115 -9.99 -2.57 0.57
CA GLU A 115 -8.72 -2.85 1.23
C GLU A 115 -8.90 -2.84 2.74
N ALA A 116 -8.29 -3.80 3.41
CA ALA A 116 -8.27 -3.89 4.86
C ALA A 116 -6.89 -4.31 5.36
N GLY A 117 -6.43 -3.70 6.44
CA GLY A 117 -5.19 -4.04 7.11
C GLY A 117 -5.32 -3.87 8.61
N PHE A 118 -4.56 -4.63 9.37
CA PHE A 118 -4.56 -4.53 10.82
C PHE A 118 -3.15 -4.76 11.38
N ALA A 119 -2.90 -4.24 12.56
CA ALA A 119 -1.67 -4.46 13.31
C ALA A 119 -2.01 -4.62 14.79
N ILE A 120 -1.32 -5.53 15.47
CA ILE A 120 -1.56 -5.84 16.89
C ILE A 120 -0.28 -5.54 17.67
N LYS A 121 -0.42 -4.72 18.71
CA LYS A 121 0.68 -4.38 19.62
C LYS A 121 1.30 -5.66 20.22
N GLY A 122 2.64 -5.69 20.29
CA GLY A 122 3.40 -6.80 20.85
C GLY A 122 3.84 -7.84 19.82
N PHE A 123 3.33 -7.79 18.57
CA PHE A 123 3.78 -8.66 17.48
C PHE A 123 4.55 -7.86 16.42
N ALA A 124 5.77 -7.44 16.76
CA ALA A 124 6.60 -6.54 15.94
C ALA A 124 5.88 -5.24 15.55
N THR A 125 5.04 -4.73 16.47
CA THR A 125 4.20 -3.55 16.26
C THR A 125 4.07 -2.81 17.60
N ASP A 126 4.23 -1.49 17.57
CA ASP A 126 4.21 -0.67 18.76
C ASP A 126 2.79 -0.32 19.20
N GLN A 127 1.84 -0.29 18.27
CA GLN A 127 0.43 0.06 18.53
C GLN A 127 -0.54 -0.82 17.75
N THR A 128 -1.71 -1.06 18.36
CA THR A 128 -2.81 -1.75 17.68
C THR A 128 -3.59 -0.75 16.84
N PHE A 129 -3.74 -1.04 15.55
CA PHE A 129 -4.60 -0.28 14.66
C PHE A 129 -5.24 -1.17 13.60
N THR A 130 -6.35 -0.69 13.06
CA THR A 130 -7.02 -1.26 11.90
C THR A 130 -7.25 -0.16 10.88
N ARG A 131 -6.98 -0.44 9.62
CA ARG A 131 -7.27 0.47 8.52
C ARG A 131 -8.19 -0.20 7.51
N GLY A 132 -9.10 0.59 6.96
CA GLY A 132 -10.00 0.14 5.91
C GLY A 132 -10.13 1.21 4.84
N TYR A 133 -10.25 0.78 3.59
CA TYR A 133 -10.48 1.65 2.45
C TYR A 133 -11.41 0.98 1.46
N ALA A 134 -12.37 1.72 0.94
CA ALA A 134 -13.26 1.26 -0.11
C ALA A 134 -13.41 2.36 -1.18
N ARG A 135 -13.40 1.96 -2.44
CA ARG A 135 -13.61 2.83 -3.59
C ARG A 135 -14.56 2.18 -4.56
N GLY A 136 -15.61 2.89 -4.94
CA GLY A 136 -16.57 2.51 -5.97
C GLY A 136 -16.53 3.49 -7.14
N VAL A 137 -16.56 2.97 -8.36
CA VAL A 137 -16.73 3.76 -9.59
C VAL A 137 -17.83 3.13 -10.42
N GLN A 138 -18.81 3.92 -10.83
CA GLN A 138 -19.90 3.52 -11.71
C GLN A 138 -19.81 4.30 -13.02
N TYR A 139 -19.83 3.59 -14.14
CA TYR A 139 -19.84 4.14 -15.49
C TYR A 139 -21.24 3.96 -16.08
N VAL A 140 -21.88 5.06 -16.48
CA VAL A 140 -23.23 5.07 -17.05
C VAL A 140 -23.18 5.83 -18.38
N PRO A 141 -23.36 5.17 -19.52
CA PRO A 141 -23.47 5.87 -20.80
C PRO A 141 -24.76 6.68 -20.83
N LEU A 142 -24.68 7.98 -21.07
CA LEU A 142 -25.85 8.85 -21.22
C LEU A 142 -26.31 8.91 -22.68
N PHE A 143 -25.37 9.12 -23.60
CA PHE A 143 -25.59 9.20 -25.02
C PHE A 143 -24.50 8.47 -25.80
N LYS A 144 -24.51 8.50 -27.11
CA LYS A 144 -23.51 7.83 -27.96
C LYS A 144 -22.07 8.27 -27.67
N ARG A 145 -21.85 9.49 -27.18
CA ARG A 145 -20.55 10.09 -26.92
C ARG A 145 -20.33 10.47 -25.46
N ASP A 146 -21.40 10.61 -24.67
CA ASP A 146 -21.34 11.13 -23.31
C ASP A 146 -21.32 9.98 -22.28
N LEU A 147 -20.59 10.19 -21.20
CA LEU A 147 -20.42 9.27 -20.10
C LEU A 147 -20.66 10.00 -18.78
N PHE A 148 -21.51 9.46 -17.96
CA PHE A 148 -21.66 9.88 -16.57
C PHE A 148 -20.84 8.94 -15.66
N LEU A 149 -19.97 9.52 -14.85
CA LEU A 149 -19.11 8.81 -13.95
C LEU A 149 -19.42 9.22 -12.51
N VAL A 150 -19.73 8.24 -11.68
CA VAL A 150 -19.88 8.43 -10.23
C VAL A 150 -18.72 7.72 -9.54
N ARG A 151 -18.02 8.42 -8.68
CA ARG A 151 -16.94 7.89 -7.86
C ARG A 151 -17.23 8.19 -6.39
N ALA A 152 -17.15 7.19 -5.55
CA ALA A 152 -17.23 7.30 -4.11
C ALA A 152 -16.00 6.64 -3.49
N GLU A 153 -15.47 7.26 -2.43
CA GLU A 153 -14.35 6.73 -1.66
C GLU A 153 -14.64 6.91 -0.18
N LEU A 154 -14.29 5.90 0.59
CA LEU A 154 -14.39 5.89 2.04
C LEU A 154 -13.15 5.22 2.62
N GLY A 155 -12.55 5.83 3.62
CA GLY A 155 -11.40 5.25 4.30
C GLY A 155 -11.31 5.72 5.73
N GLY A 156 -10.67 4.90 6.57
CA GLY A 156 -10.46 5.24 7.97
C GLY A 156 -9.38 4.38 8.62
N VAL A 157 -8.78 4.94 9.67
CA VAL A 157 -7.83 4.26 10.55
C VAL A 157 -8.38 4.36 11.97
N PHE A 158 -8.48 3.22 12.64
CA PHE A 158 -8.91 3.10 14.02
C PHE A 158 -7.73 2.62 14.86
N THR A 159 -7.38 3.37 15.89
CA THR A 159 -6.24 3.07 16.79
C THR A 159 -6.74 2.91 18.23
N SER A 160 -6.19 1.97 18.97
CA SER A 160 -6.56 1.73 20.38
C SER A 160 -5.75 2.55 21.40
N GLY A 161 -4.87 3.46 20.98
CA GLY A 161 -3.96 4.19 21.87
C GLY A 161 -3.58 5.59 21.43
N GLY A 162 -4.41 6.26 20.60
CA GLY A 162 -4.06 7.55 20.01
C GLY A 162 -3.25 7.41 18.72
N SER A 163 -3.16 8.49 17.94
CA SER A 163 -2.52 8.48 16.61
C SER A 163 -0.99 8.55 16.61
N THR A 164 -0.36 8.73 17.76
CA THR A 164 1.11 8.77 17.91
C THR A 164 1.69 7.36 17.77
N GLY A 165 2.49 7.11 16.73
CA GLY A 165 3.18 5.83 16.48
C GLY A 165 2.57 4.96 15.38
N VAL A 166 1.55 5.44 14.67
CA VAL A 166 1.09 4.82 13.43
C VAL A 166 1.98 5.32 12.28
N PRO A 167 2.65 4.43 11.52
CA PRO A 167 3.46 4.85 10.38
C PRO A 167 2.63 5.62 9.35
N ALA A 168 3.17 6.73 8.86
CA ALA A 168 2.59 7.47 7.75
C ALA A 168 2.82 6.66 6.46
N SER A 169 1.80 6.02 5.96
CA SER A 169 1.84 5.23 4.71
C SER A 169 1.22 6.00 3.56
#